data_df56eef64e467718a49cae41cb9a37e0
#
_entry.id   df56eef64e467718a49cae41cb9a37e0
#
_cell.length_a   1.000
_cell.length_b   1.000
_cell.length_c   1.000
_cell.angle_alpha   90.00
_cell.angle_beta   90.00
_cell.angle_gamma   90.00
#
_symmetry.space_group_name_H-M   'P 1'
#
loop_
_entity.id
_entity.type
_entity.pdbx_description
1 polymer ?
#
loop_
_entity_poly.entity_id
_entity_poly.type
_entity_poly.pdbx_seq_one_letter_code
_entity_poly.pdbx_strand_id
1 'polypeptide(L)'
;MNILNKPSEETFLRVAESLETIAKNQSVADYTESPGSKYLWAGDKQAGFFGVVPSAGFIDGLALATALGITSGTAMESDSSWLKYIYKGRIRFTPLRPLRHSITWDAIYNAGAVYGDGTIGTLPPAGRMGANLEISASDNSINTTTQFFLAGTDSSDTVATVGDTITMSGWSNNANNGNFTVVSITNNKIVLSGGTLVNESNNASAKIYKTSNAISQNATVAVGGLTYKVMLIGGFENDPFSSGDADRDAIGSEWNDIILPLHEKAKLQNWNYPAYAGTTEYWGLNLSDFDLRTDNKFGVGSYTWTKEVRDSTTWKRGYRGLFGASFAFWSLSFLVSSLRGWRPVLELV
;
A
#
# COMPACT_ATOMS: atom_id res chain seq x y z
N MET A 1 4.83 23.49 59.94
CA MET A 1 3.95 24.19 58.99
C MET A 1 4.55 24.04 57.61
N ASN A 2 4.06 23.10 56.79
CA ASN A 2 4.60 22.89 55.47
C ASN A 2 4.08 24.01 54.55
N ILE A 3 4.98 24.88 54.12
CA ILE A 3 4.69 25.86 53.07
C ILE A 3 4.64 25.06 51.76
N LEU A 4 3.45 24.76 51.29
CA LEU A 4 3.26 24.26 49.91
C LEU A 4 3.78 25.35 48.97
N ASN A 5 4.88 25.07 48.27
CA ASN A 5 5.39 25.94 47.22
C ASN A 5 4.28 26.13 46.18
N LYS A 6 3.72 27.34 46.09
CA LYS A 6 2.82 27.69 44.98
C LYS A 6 3.60 27.51 43.66
N PRO A 7 3.02 26.84 42.68
CA PRO A 7 3.62 26.80 41.34
C PRO A 7 3.93 28.21 40.86
N SER A 8 5.06 28.41 40.20
CA SER A 8 5.41 29.69 39.62
C SER A 8 4.40 30.08 38.51
N GLU A 9 4.27 31.38 38.27
CA GLU A 9 3.44 31.93 37.21
C GLU A 9 3.80 31.30 35.84
N GLU A 10 5.08 31.06 35.62
CA GLU A 10 5.60 30.34 34.43
C GLU A 10 5.08 28.91 34.35
N THR A 11 4.96 28.22 35.50
CA THR A 11 4.40 26.87 35.54
C THR A 11 2.91 26.87 35.14
N PHE A 12 2.15 27.88 35.64
CA PHE A 12 0.75 28.04 35.25
C PHE A 12 0.58 28.38 33.80
N LEU A 13 1.43 29.24 33.22
CA LEU A 13 1.41 29.57 31.79
C LEU A 13 1.71 28.37 30.93
N ARG A 14 2.71 27.57 31.27
CA ARG A 14 3.03 26.31 30.52
C ARG A 14 1.90 25.28 30.61
N VAL A 15 1.24 25.16 31.75
CA VAL A 15 0.07 24.29 31.91
C VAL A 15 -1.10 24.83 31.07
N ALA A 16 -1.34 26.13 31.07
CA ALA A 16 -2.38 26.74 30.27
C ALA A 16 -2.13 26.57 28.75
N GLU A 17 -0.90 26.80 28.30
CA GLU A 17 -0.49 26.57 26.91
C GLU A 17 -0.62 25.07 26.50
N SER A 18 -0.25 24.17 27.42
CA SER A 18 -0.43 22.72 27.19
C SER A 18 -1.92 22.35 27.12
N LEU A 19 -2.76 22.91 27.99
CA LEU A 19 -4.21 22.70 27.96
C LEU A 19 -4.85 23.32 26.72
N GLU A 20 -4.39 24.48 26.27
CA GLU A 20 -4.86 25.13 25.05
C GLU A 20 -4.44 24.30 23.79
N THR A 21 -3.23 23.76 23.79
CA THR A 21 -2.74 22.85 22.76
C THR A 21 -3.56 21.55 22.74
N ILE A 22 -3.85 20.97 23.90
CA ILE A 22 -4.72 19.81 24.05
C ILE A 22 -6.14 20.15 23.56
N ALA A 23 -6.70 21.30 23.95
CA ALA A 23 -8.03 21.72 23.51
C ALA A 23 -8.10 21.98 21.99
N LYS A 24 -7.07 22.57 21.39
CA LYS A 24 -6.97 22.74 19.93
C LYS A 24 -6.89 21.40 19.19
N ASN A 25 -6.19 20.43 19.77
CA ASN A 25 -6.11 19.05 19.24
C ASN A 25 -7.39 18.27 19.49
N GLN A 26 -8.19 18.61 20.49
CA GLN A 26 -9.47 17.97 20.81
C GLN A 26 -10.64 18.41 19.92
N SER A 27 -10.52 19.50 19.16
CA SER A 27 -11.60 20.01 18.30
C SER A 27 -11.80 19.19 17.00
N VAL A 28 -11.53 17.89 17.03
CA VAL A 28 -11.75 16.98 15.90
C VAL A 28 -13.08 16.25 16.14
N ALA A 29 -14.18 16.94 15.84
CA ALA A 29 -15.54 16.56 16.22
C ALA A 29 -16.04 15.22 15.60
N ASP A 30 -15.41 14.70 14.57
CA ASP A 30 -15.92 13.55 13.79
C ASP A 30 -15.30 12.19 14.15
N TYR A 31 -14.41 12.11 15.16
CA TYR A 31 -13.69 10.85 15.46
C TYR A 31 -14.27 10.10 16.67
N THR A 32 -15.39 10.56 17.20
CA THR A 32 -15.95 10.07 18.47
C THR A 32 -16.54 8.66 18.37
N GLU A 33 -16.94 8.20 17.20
CA GLU A 33 -17.61 6.90 17.02
C GLU A 33 -16.63 5.73 16.74
N SER A 34 -15.46 6.00 16.19
CA SER A 34 -14.50 4.95 15.87
C SER A 34 -13.92 4.27 17.13
N PRO A 35 -13.57 2.98 17.10
CA PRO A 35 -13.05 2.27 18.28
C PRO A 35 -11.73 2.84 18.80
N GLY A 36 -11.43 2.57 20.08
CA GLY A 36 -10.20 3.00 20.75
C GLY A 36 -10.24 4.44 21.22
N SER A 37 -9.06 5.00 21.56
CA SER A 37 -8.91 6.35 22.08
C SER A 37 -9.51 7.41 21.18
N LYS A 38 -10.11 8.43 21.78
CA LYS A 38 -10.62 9.63 21.10
C LYS A 38 -9.59 10.77 21.11
N TYR A 39 -8.54 10.62 21.89
CA TYR A 39 -7.52 11.63 22.09
C TYR A 39 -6.25 11.25 21.36
N LEU A 40 -5.65 12.22 20.68
CA LEU A 40 -4.37 12.07 20.04
C LEU A 40 -3.28 11.93 21.11
N TRP A 41 -2.52 10.85 21.08
CA TRP A 41 -1.41 10.64 21.99
C TRP A 41 -0.16 11.41 21.54
N ALA A 42 0.12 11.39 20.22
CA ALA A 42 1.30 12.03 19.66
C ALA A 42 1.05 12.49 18.22
N GLY A 43 1.88 13.42 17.71
CA GLY A 43 1.75 13.97 16.37
C GLY A 43 0.63 15.01 16.26
N ASP A 44 0.10 15.19 15.05
CA ASP A 44 -0.94 16.15 14.75
C ASP A 44 -2.01 15.58 13.77
N LYS A 45 -2.83 16.45 13.18
CA LYS A 45 -3.89 16.04 12.22
C LYS A 45 -3.34 15.55 10.87
N GLN A 46 -2.10 15.87 10.52
CA GLN A 46 -1.47 15.40 9.28
C GLN A 46 -0.88 14.01 9.45
N ALA A 47 -0.23 13.78 10.60
CA ALA A 47 0.30 12.49 11.00
C ALA A 47 0.28 12.39 12.53
N GLY A 48 -0.54 11.52 13.09
CA GLY A 48 -0.66 11.41 14.54
C GLY A 48 -1.24 10.09 15.01
N PHE A 49 -0.97 9.75 16.24
CA PHE A 49 -1.27 8.45 16.84
C PHE A 49 -2.24 8.59 18.02
N PHE A 50 -3.29 7.78 18.04
CA PHE A 50 -4.29 7.74 19.10
C PHE A 50 -4.07 6.62 20.11
N GLY A 51 -3.41 5.54 19.72
CA GLY A 51 -3.21 4.38 20.60
C GLY A 51 -3.44 3.05 19.89
N VAL A 52 -3.40 1.99 20.69
CA VAL A 52 -3.58 0.61 20.24
C VAL A 52 -5.01 0.14 20.54
N VAL A 53 -5.64 -0.52 19.59
CA VAL A 53 -6.99 -1.10 19.72
C VAL A 53 -6.86 -2.62 19.61
N PRO A 54 -7.27 -3.40 20.63
CA PRO A 54 -7.30 -4.85 20.53
C PRO A 54 -8.20 -5.33 19.38
N SER A 55 -7.86 -6.42 18.71
CA SER A 55 -8.68 -7.00 17.63
C SER A 55 -10.11 -7.33 18.07
N ALA A 56 -10.27 -7.82 19.31
CA ALA A 56 -11.57 -8.10 19.90
C ALA A 56 -12.49 -6.87 20.03
N GLY A 57 -11.90 -5.67 20.07
CA GLY A 57 -12.64 -4.39 20.09
C GLY A 57 -12.79 -3.75 18.71
N PHE A 58 -12.35 -4.41 17.65
CA PHE A 58 -12.41 -3.89 16.28
C PHE A 58 -12.75 -4.99 15.27
N ILE A 59 -11.77 -5.60 14.63
CA ILE A 59 -11.94 -6.72 13.70
C ILE A 59 -10.70 -7.60 13.74
N ASP A 60 -10.87 -8.92 13.71
CA ASP A 60 -9.77 -9.85 13.53
C ASP A 60 -9.41 -10.05 12.05
N GLY A 61 -8.17 -10.52 11.81
CA GLY A 61 -7.62 -10.64 10.46
C GLY A 61 -8.34 -11.69 9.60
N LEU A 62 -8.92 -12.74 10.21
CA LEU A 62 -9.65 -13.77 9.47
C LEU A 62 -11.01 -13.25 9.01
N ALA A 63 -11.74 -12.56 9.90
CA ALA A 63 -13.00 -11.92 9.58
C ALA A 63 -12.83 -10.87 8.48
N LEU A 64 -11.77 -10.05 8.56
CA LEU A 64 -11.46 -9.07 7.52
C LEU A 64 -11.17 -9.74 6.17
N ALA A 65 -10.30 -10.74 6.13
CA ALA A 65 -9.98 -11.47 4.90
C ALA A 65 -11.23 -12.11 4.28
N THR A 66 -12.10 -12.70 5.12
CA THR A 66 -13.37 -13.31 4.69
C THR A 66 -14.31 -12.26 4.09
N ALA A 67 -14.47 -11.10 4.75
CA ALA A 67 -15.31 -10.01 4.27
C ALA A 67 -14.87 -9.47 2.90
N LEU A 68 -13.58 -9.53 2.61
CA LEU A 68 -12.98 -9.10 1.33
C LEU A 68 -12.88 -10.22 0.28
N GLY A 69 -13.26 -11.45 0.61
CA GLY A 69 -13.08 -12.60 -0.28
C GLY A 69 -11.61 -12.98 -0.52
N ILE A 70 -10.69 -12.57 0.35
CA ILE A 70 -9.26 -12.91 0.24
C ILE A 70 -9.04 -14.33 0.75
N THR A 71 -8.99 -15.30 -0.14
CA THR A 71 -8.78 -16.72 0.16
C THR A 71 -7.32 -17.14 0.02
N SER A 72 -6.52 -16.42 -0.76
CA SER A 72 -5.10 -16.71 -1.01
C SER A 72 -4.21 -16.37 0.18
N GLY A 73 -3.03 -17.00 0.23
CA GLY A 73 -2.08 -16.89 1.33
C GLY A 73 -2.54 -17.66 2.59
N THR A 74 -1.71 -17.61 3.62
CA THR A 74 -1.94 -18.29 4.89
C THR A 74 -2.22 -17.26 5.99
N ALA A 75 -3.27 -17.45 6.76
CA ALA A 75 -3.58 -16.61 7.92
C ALA A 75 -2.45 -16.65 8.96
N MET A 76 -2.17 -15.50 9.56
CA MET A 76 -1.22 -15.35 10.66
C MET A 76 -1.65 -14.19 11.53
N GLU A 77 -1.27 -14.20 12.82
CA GLU A 77 -1.50 -13.07 13.74
C GLU A 77 -2.91 -12.46 13.58
N SER A 78 -3.94 -13.31 13.39
CA SER A 78 -5.31 -12.85 13.12
C SER A 78 -5.89 -12.01 14.26
N ASP A 79 -5.39 -12.22 15.47
CA ASP A 79 -5.70 -11.48 16.69
C ASP A 79 -4.80 -10.27 16.93
N SER A 80 -3.98 -9.88 15.94
CA SER A 80 -3.11 -8.70 16.04
C SER A 80 -3.91 -7.45 16.42
N SER A 81 -3.43 -6.72 17.41
CA SER A 81 -3.97 -5.40 17.76
C SER A 81 -3.76 -4.41 16.62
N TRP A 82 -4.57 -3.36 16.63
CA TRP A 82 -4.56 -2.33 15.59
C TRP A 82 -3.98 -1.02 16.11
N LEU A 83 -3.12 -0.39 15.32
CA LEU A 83 -2.66 0.98 15.54
C LEU A 83 -3.73 1.92 14.99
N LYS A 84 -4.33 2.74 15.87
CA LYS A 84 -5.25 3.81 15.49
C LYS A 84 -4.45 5.09 15.29
N TYR A 85 -4.58 5.71 14.13
CA TYR A 85 -3.85 6.92 13.77
C TYR A 85 -4.68 7.83 12.87
N ILE A 86 -4.23 9.06 12.72
CA ILE A 86 -4.71 10.00 11.71
C ILE A 86 -3.62 10.25 10.68
N TYR A 87 -3.99 10.25 9.42
CA TYR A 87 -3.09 10.57 8.33
C TYR A 87 -3.81 11.44 7.31
N LYS A 88 -3.24 12.62 7.03
CA LYS A 88 -3.84 13.62 6.13
C LYS A 88 -5.32 13.90 6.45
N GLY A 89 -5.63 14.04 7.74
CA GLY A 89 -6.97 14.34 8.23
C GLY A 89 -7.96 13.17 8.27
N ARG A 90 -7.53 11.93 7.95
CA ARG A 90 -8.37 10.73 7.93
C ARG A 90 -8.00 9.78 9.05
N ILE A 91 -9.02 9.25 9.77
CA ILE A 91 -8.80 8.20 10.76
C ILE A 91 -8.54 6.89 10.06
N ARG A 92 -7.45 6.26 10.44
CA ARG A 92 -6.99 5.00 9.90
C ARG A 92 -6.59 4.02 11.00
N PHE A 93 -6.64 2.74 10.62
CA PHE A 93 -6.22 1.63 11.44
C PHE A 93 -5.32 0.72 10.60
N THR A 94 -4.19 0.28 11.17
CA THR A 94 -3.37 -0.76 10.56
C THR A 94 -2.99 -1.79 11.64
N PRO A 95 -2.97 -3.10 11.35
CA PRO A 95 -2.61 -4.07 12.37
C PRO A 95 -1.12 -3.94 12.73
N LEU A 96 -0.82 -4.21 13.99
CA LEU A 96 0.55 -4.18 14.50
C LEU A 96 1.46 -5.16 13.75
N ARG A 97 0.90 -6.32 13.36
CA ARG A 97 1.59 -7.36 12.59
C ARG A 97 0.80 -7.72 11.33
N PRO A 98 1.45 -8.22 10.28
CA PRO A 98 0.73 -8.71 9.09
C PRO A 98 -0.27 -9.81 9.47
N LEU A 99 -1.44 -9.77 8.82
CA LEU A 99 -2.55 -10.70 9.10
C LEU A 99 -2.50 -11.98 8.25
N ARG A 100 -1.74 -11.96 7.16
CA ARG A 100 -1.51 -13.10 6.27
C ARG A 100 -0.09 -13.06 5.72
N HIS A 101 0.45 -14.24 5.38
CA HIS A 101 1.68 -14.37 4.62
C HIS A 101 1.47 -15.24 3.37
N SER A 102 2.48 -15.42 2.54
CA SER A 102 2.39 -16.15 1.26
C SER A 102 1.26 -15.60 0.35
N ILE A 103 0.98 -14.34 0.46
CA ILE A 103 -0.02 -13.63 -0.33
C ILE A 103 0.67 -12.75 -1.37
N THR A 104 0.18 -12.78 -2.59
CA THR A 104 0.67 -11.90 -3.66
C THR A 104 0.01 -10.53 -3.57
N TRP A 105 0.69 -9.51 -4.07
CA TRP A 105 0.09 -8.18 -4.21
C TRP A 105 -1.12 -8.23 -5.16
N ASP A 106 -1.03 -9.03 -6.23
CA ASP A 106 -2.11 -9.21 -7.21
C ASP A 106 -3.38 -9.79 -6.58
N ALA A 107 -3.25 -10.69 -5.61
CA ALA A 107 -4.41 -11.21 -4.89
C ALA A 107 -5.13 -10.13 -4.06
N ILE A 108 -4.37 -9.21 -3.45
CA ILE A 108 -4.91 -8.06 -2.71
C ILE A 108 -5.56 -7.08 -3.70
N TYR A 109 -4.94 -6.84 -4.85
CA TYR A 109 -5.48 -5.98 -5.90
C TYR A 109 -6.80 -6.53 -6.46
N ASN A 110 -6.85 -7.84 -6.71
CA ASN A 110 -8.07 -8.50 -7.22
C ASN A 110 -9.23 -8.46 -6.22
N ALA A 111 -8.95 -8.30 -4.94
CA ALA A 111 -9.94 -8.04 -3.90
C ALA A 111 -10.36 -6.55 -3.83
N GLY A 112 -9.80 -5.68 -4.67
CA GLY A 112 -10.08 -4.24 -4.65
C GLY A 112 -9.47 -3.49 -3.46
N ALA A 113 -8.50 -4.06 -2.77
CA ALA A 113 -8.03 -3.63 -1.45
C ALA A 113 -6.60 -3.03 -1.46
N VAL A 114 -6.18 -2.42 -2.56
CA VAL A 114 -4.85 -1.79 -2.65
C VAL A 114 -4.92 -0.27 -2.48
N TYR A 115 -5.78 0.43 -3.23
CA TYR A 115 -5.75 1.91 -3.27
C TYR A 115 -6.86 2.58 -2.45
N GLY A 116 -8.03 1.98 -2.32
CA GLY A 116 -9.14 2.48 -1.52
C GLY A 116 -9.83 3.76 -2.06
N ASP A 117 -9.53 4.17 -3.29
CA ASP A 117 -9.99 5.43 -3.88
C ASP A 117 -10.95 5.25 -5.08
N GLY A 118 -11.29 4.00 -5.39
CA GLY A 118 -12.15 3.65 -6.52
C GLY A 118 -11.45 3.64 -7.88
N THR A 119 -10.17 4.01 -7.94
CA THR A 119 -9.42 3.96 -9.20
C THR A 119 -9.12 2.53 -9.61
N ILE A 120 -8.88 2.32 -10.88
CA ILE A 120 -8.39 1.05 -11.43
C ILE A 120 -6.86 1.06 -11.40
N GLY A 121 -6.22 1.57 -10.37
CA GLY A 121 -4.78 1.67 -10.26
C GLY A 121 -4.04 2.09 -11.54
N THR A 122 -2.95 2.80 -11.44
CA THR A 122 -2.16 3.23 -12.62
C THR A 122 -1.62 2.05 -13.44
N LEU A 123 -1.45 0.90 -12.81
CA LEU A 123 -0.91 -0.31 -13.44
C LEU A 123 -1.59 -1.55 -12.85
N PRO A 124 -2.65 -2.07 -13.50
CA PRO A 124 -3.27 -3.31 -13.06
C PRO A 124 -2.26 -4.46 -13.09
N PRO A 125 -2.44 -5.48 -12.24
CA PRO A 125 -1.63 -6.70 -12.29
C PRO A 125 -1.63 -7.28 -13.71
N ALA A 126 -0.51 -7.84 -14.14
CA ALA A 126 -0.30 -8.36 -15.48
C ALA A 126 -0.48 -7.36 -16.64
N GLY A 127 -0.63 -6.06 -16.34
CA GLY A 127 -0.58 -5.01 -17.36
C GLY A 127 0.83 -4.78 -17.89
N ARG A 128 0.94 -4.20 -19.07
CA ARG A 128 2.22 -3.77 -19.68
C ARG A 128 2.14 -2.30 -20.05
N MET A 129 3.26 -1.61 -19.88
CA MET A 129 3.41 -0.19 -20.23
C MET A 129 4.00 -0.03 -21.63
N GLY A 130 3.56 1.03 -22.31
CA GLY A 130 3.79 1.19 -23.72
C GLY A 130 5.15 1.68 -24.19
N ALA A 131 6.10 2.04 -23.30
CA ALA A 131 7.38 2.63 -23.72
C ALA A 131 8.19 1.78 -24.73
N ASN A 132 7.91 0.47 -24.81
CA ASN A 132 8.55 -0.46 -25.75
C ASN A 132 7.52 -1.34 -26.48
N LEU A 133 6.31 -0.87 -26.61
CA LEU A 133 5.26 -1.55 -27.33
C LEU A 133 5.10 -0.92 -28.72
N GLU A 134 4.91 -1.75 -29.73
CA GLU A 134 4.64 -1.37 -31.09
C GLU A 134 3.35 -2.01 -31.57
N ILE A 135 2.49 -1.22 -32.18
CA ILE A 135 1.32 -1.75 -32.87
C ILE A 135 1.64 -1.90 -34.36
N SER A 136 1.36 -3.06 -34.88
CA SER A 136 1.43 -3.38 -36.30
C SER A 136 0.02 -3.58 -36.87
N ALA A 137 -0.37 -2.70 -37.76
CA ALA A 137 -1.65 -2.78 -38.45
C ALA A 137 -1.68 -3.91 -39.48
N SER A 138 -0.54 -4.35 -40.02
CA SER A 138 -0.47 -5.34 -41.07
C SER A 138 -0.97 -6.71 -40.67
N ASP A 139 -0.84 -7.04 -39.40
CA ASP A 139 -1.27 -8.33 -38.82
C ASP A 139 -2.08 -8.14 -37.50
N ASN A 140 -2.51 -6.93 -37.29
CA ASN A 140 -3.34 -6.55 -36.15
C ASN A 140 -2.75 -6.98 -34.80
N SER A 141 -1.49 -6.64 -34.57
CA SER A 141 -0.74 -7.12 -33.41
C SER A 141 -0.10 -6.03 -32.57
N ILE A 142 0.21 -6.40 -31.32
CA ILE A 142 1.09 -5.66 -30.44
C ILE A 142 2.39 -6.44 -30.33
N ASN A 143 3.51 -5.75 -30.50
CA ASN A 143 4.86 -6.31 -30.44
C ASN A 143 5.66 -5.63 -29.33
N THR A 144 6.69 -6.33 -28.83
CA THR A 144 7.65 -5.78 -27.88
C THR A 144 9.04 -6.34 -28.13
N THR A 145 10.06 -5.52 -27.90
CA THR A 145 11.47 -5.94 -28.00
C THR A 145 12.10 -6.21 -26.65
N THR A 146 11.53 -5.66 -25.57
CA THR A 146 12.15 -5.65 -24.23
C THR A 146 11.24 -6.17 -23.13
N GLN A 147 9.96 -6.36 -23.39
CA GLN A 147 8.99 -6.91 -22.46
C GLN A 147 8.52 -8.27 -22.96
N PHE A 148 8.04 -9.09 -22.04
CA PHE A 148 7.53 -10.40 -22.40
C PHE A 148 6.03 -10.46 -22.07
N PHE A 149 5.22 -10.90 -23.02
CA PHE A 149 3.78 -11.11 -22.82
C PHE A 149 3.49 -12.44 -22.13
N LEU A 150 4.34 -13.43 -22.35
CA LEU A 150 4.30 -14.68 -21.63
C LEU A 150 5.36 -14.65 -20.53
N ALA A 151 5.00 -15.10 -19.37
CA ALA A 151 5.96 -15.35 -18.31
C ALA A 151 6.93 -16.44 -18.74
N GLY A 152 8.17 -16.35 -18.30
CA GLY A 152 9.17 -17.38 -18.50
C GLY A 152 8.66 -18.75 -18.02
N THR A 153 9.13 -19.31 -16.96
CA THR A 153 8.70 -20.63 -16.47
C THR A 153 7.45 -20.62 -15.59
N ASP A 154 6.88 -19.44 -15.30
CA ASP A 154 5.75 -19.29 -14.37
C ASP A 154 4.53 -18.71 -15.09
N SER A 155 3.48 -19.53 -15.23
CA SER A 155 2.25 -19.18 -15.96
C SER A 155 1.47 -18.01 -15.33
N SER A 156 1.84 -17.57 -14.14
CA SER A 156 1.22 -16.43 -13.44
C SER A 156 1.54 -15.08 -14.05
N ASP A 157 2.55 -14.98 -14.89
CA ASP A 157 3.05 -13.74 -15.51
C ASP A 157 2.48 -13.43 -16.86
N THR A 158 1.67 -14.32 -17.40
CA THR A 158 1.08 -14.14 -18.74
C THR A 158 0.09 -12.98 -18.72
N VAL A 159 0.28 -11.99 -19.60
CA VAL A 159 -0.62 -10.83 -19.74
C VAL A 159 -2.03 -11.30 -20.06
N ALA A 160 -2.17 -12.28 -20.93
CA ALA A 160 -3.42 -12.87 -21.35
C ALA A 160 -3.19 -14.25 -21.97
N THR A 161 -4.27 -14.99 -22.21
CA THR A 161 -4.29 -16.23 -22.98
C THR A 161 -5.18 -16.08 -24.20
N VAL A 162 -5.07 -17.01 -25.17
CA VAL A 162 -5.94 -17.01 -26.35
C VAL A 162 -7.41 -17.08 -25.92
N GLY A 163 -8.23 -16.20 -26.47
CA GLY A 163 -9.64 -16.04 -26.14
C GLY A 163 -9.93 -15.00 -25.06
N ASP A 164 -8.93 -14.55 -24.33
CA ASP A 164 -9.13 -13.46 -23.35
C ASP A 164 -9.43 -12.13 -24.06
N THR A 165 -10.17 -11.28 -23.37
CA THR A 165 -10.31 -9.87 -23.72
C THR A 165 -9.24 -9.05 -23.01
N ILE A 166 -8.49 -8.27 -23.78
CA ILE A 166 -7.56 -7.26 -23.25
C ILE A 166 -8.11 -5.87 -23.49
N THR A 167 -7.82 -4.99 -22.56
CA THR A 167 -8.07 -3.55 -22.68
C THR A 167 -6.77 -2.85 -23.06
N MET A 168 -6.85 -2.00 -24.06
CA MET A 168 -5.78 -1.11 -24.48
C MET A 168 -6.21 0.32 -24.23
N SER A 169 -5.31 1.16 -23.68
CA SER A 169 -5.58 2.56 -23.36
C SER A 169 -4.32 3.40 -23.44
N GLY A 170 -4.51 4.73 -23.55
CA GLY A 170 -3.41 5.68 -23.54
C GLY A 170 -2.63 5.75 -24.87
N TRP A 171 -3.08 5.09 -25.91
CA TRP A 171 -2.54 5.21 -27.25
C TRP A 171 -2.99 6.54 -27.89
N SER A 172 -2.11 7.16 -28.68
CA SER A 172 -2.41 8.44 -29.36
C SER A 172 -3.48 8.25 -30.43
N ASN A 173 -3.48 7.14 -31.13
CA ASN A 173 -4.53 6.80 -32.08
C ASN A 173 -5.70 6.13 -31.36
N ASN A 174 -6.90 6.73 -31.47
CA ASN A 174 -8.10 6.21 -30.82
C ASN A 174 -8.49 4.80 -31.26
N ALA A 175 -8.16 4.37 -32.49
CA ALA A 175 -8.42 3.03 -32.95
C ALA A 175 -7.65 1.95 -32.17
N ASN A 176 -6.56 2.35 -31.51
CA ASN A 176 -5.73 1.50 -30.69
C ASN A 176 -6.21 1.41 -29.23
N ASN A 177 -7.23 2.18 -28.86
CA ASN A 177 -7.82 2.15 -27.51
C ASN A 177 -9.14 1.36 -27.54
N GLY A 178 -9.36 0.56 -26.50
CA GLY A 178 -10.58 -0.24 -26.37
C GLY A 178 -10.31 -1.69 -26.00
N ASN A 179 -11.32 -2.53 -26.20
CA ASN A 179 -11.27 -3.94 -25.86
C ASN A 179 -11.07 -4.78 -27.12
N PHE A 180 -10.12 -5.72 -27.03
CA PHE A 180 -9.74 -6.59 -28.13
C PHE A 180 -9.65 -8.04 -27.63
N THR A 181 -9.92 -9.01 -28.50
CA THR A 181 -9.80 -10.44 -28.17
C THR A 181 -8.44 -10.97 -28.62
N VAL A 182 -7.76 -11.71 -27.77
CA VAL A 182 -6.47 -12.34 -28.06
C VAL A 182 -6.70 -13.54 -28.99
N VAL A 183 -6.12 -13.48 -30.18
CA VAL A 183 -6.15 -14.55 -31.18
C VAL A 183 -4.94 -15.46 -31.04
N SER A 184 -3.78 -14.89 -30.85
CA SER A 184 -2.57 -15.64 -30.53
C SER A 184 -1.62 -14.80 -29.68
N ILE A 185 -0.78 -15.48 -28.90
CA ILE A 185 0.18 -14.83 -28.00
C ILE A 185 1.49 -15.61 -27.99
N THR A 186 2.58 -14.89 -28.07
CA THR A 186 3.95 -15.38 -27.90
C THR A 186 4.69 -14.47 -26.92
N ASN A 187 5.94 -14.75 -26.61
CA ASN A 187 6.72 -13.93 -25.68
C ASN A 187 6.77 -12.45 -26.06
N ASN A 188 6.80 -12.14 -27.33
CA ASN A 188 7.02 -10.79 -27.84
C ASN A 188 5.91 -10.27 -28.75
N LYS A 189 4.80 -11.01 -28.91
CA LYS A 189 3.73 -10.63 -29.81
C LYS A 189 2.37 -11.12 -29.34
N ILE A 190 1.37 -10.24 -29.40
CA ILE A 190 -0.05 -10.57 -29.24
C ILE A 190 -0.77 -10.19 -30.54
N VAL A 191 -1.46 -11.13 -31.15
CA VAL A 191 -2.36 -10.89 -32.31
C VAL A 191 -3.77 -10.72 -31.76
N LEU A 192 -4.49 -9.73 -32.26
CA LEU A 192 -5.78 -9.29 -31.75
C LEU A 192 -6.87 -9.37 -32.82
N SER A 193 -8.11 -9.51 -32.36
CA SER A 193 -9.34 -9.30 -33.14
C SER A 193 -10.30 -8.38 -32.40
N GLY A 194 -11.35 -7.92 -33.06
CA GLY A 194 -12.35 -7.01 -32.48
C GLY A 194 -12.16 -5.56 -32.86
N GLY A 195 -11.18 -5.25 -33.72
CA GLY A 195 -10.94 -3.92 -34.27
C GLY A 195 -9.82 -3.93 -35.28
N THR A 196 -9.61 -2.81 -35.95
CA THR A 196 -8.49 -2.58 -36.87
C THR A 196 -7.50 -1.66 -36.20
N LEU A 197 -6.31 -2.16 -35.91
CA LEU A 197 -5.25 -1.37 -35.29
C LEU A 197 -4.55 -0.49 -36.32
N VAL A 198 -3.94 0.59 -35.83
CA VAL A 198 -3.15 1.53 -36.63
C VAL A 198 -1.72 1.53 -36.09
N ASN A 199 -0.74 1.54 -37.00
CA ASN A 199 0.67 1.55 -36.61
C ASN A 199 0.98 2.67 -35.61
N GLU A 200 1.55 2.31 -34.48
CA GLU A 200 1.99 3.24 -33.44
C GLU A 200 3.10 2.58 -32.63
N SER A 201 4.09 3.38 -32.22
CA SER A 201 5.22 2.91 -31.40
C SER A 201 5.64 3.91 -30.35
N ASN A 202 6.35 3.43 -29.33
CA ASN A 202 7.01 4.23 -28.29
C ASN A 202 6.10 5.20 -27.52
N ASN A 203 4.83 4.82 -27.31
CA ASN A 203 3.91 5.63 -26.53
C ASN A 203 4.03 5.27 -25.03
N ALA A 204 4.69 6.12 -24.26
CA ALA A 204 4.92 5.92 -22.82
C ALA A 204 3.61 5.87 -22.01
N SER A 205 2.52 6.45 -22.50
CA SER A 205 1.22 6.45 -21.85
C SER A 205 0.39 5.20 -22.14
N ALA A 206 0.77 4.42 -23.17
CA ALA A 206 0.02 3.26 -23.59
C ALA A 206 0.08 2.14 -22.55
N LYS A 207 -1.05 1.47 -22.36
CA LYS A 207 -1.23 0.35 -21.43
C LYS A 207 -1.99 -0.76 -22.13
N ILE A 208 -1.64 -1.99 -21.82
CA ILE A 208 -2.40 -3.19 -22.18
C ILE A 208 -2.55 -4.06 -20.95
N TYR A 209 -3.74 -4.55 -20.69
CA TYR A 209 -4.03 -5.45 -19.57
C TYR A 209 -5.24 -6.32 -19.87
N LYS A 210 -5.33 -7.44 -19.20
CA LYS A 210 -6.52 -8.30 -19.28
C LYS A 210 -7.71 -7.55 -18.69
N THR A 211 -8.83 -7.48 -19.42
CA THR A 211 -10.02 -6.72 -19.00
C THR A 211 -10.55 -7.16 -17.64
N SER A 212 -10.51 -8.47 -17.36
CA SER A 212 -10.89 -9.02 -16.04
C SER A 212 -10.00 -8.58 -14.88
N ASN A 213 -8.82 -8.01 -15.16
CA ASN A 213 -7.89 -7.50 -14.14
C ASN A 213 -8.10 -6.01 -13.86
N ALA A 214 -9.04 -5.36 -14.52
CA ALA A 214 -9.44 -3.97 -14.27
C ALA A 214 -10.38 -3.92 -13.05
N ILE A 215 -9.86 -4.16 -11.87
CA ILE A 215 -10.62 -4.21 -10.62
C ILE A 215 -10.66 -2.82 -9.98
N SER A 216 -11.87 -2.33 -9.72
CA SER A 216 -12.05 -1.08 -8.98
C SER A 216 -11.54 -1.23 -7.55
N GLN A 217 -10.69 -0.31 -7.14
CA GLN A 217 -10.02 -0.34 -5.83
C GLN A 217 -10.86 0.37 -4.77
N ASN A 218 -12.04 -0.16 -4.50
CA ASN A 218 -13.02 0.44 -3.58
C ASN A 218 -13.52 -0.55 -2.51
N ALA A 219 -12.72 -1.54 -2.17
CA ALA A 219 -13.08 -2.50 -1.14
C ALA A 219 -13.43 -1.80 0.18
N THR A 220 -14.53 -2.20 0.77
CA THR A 220 -14.99 -1.69 2.07
C THR A 220 -15.37 -2.82 3.00
N VAL A 221 -15.31 -2.54 4.30
CA VAL A 221 -15.78 -3.44 5.35
C VAL A 221 -16.59 -2.66 6.36
N ALA A 222 -17.70 -3.25 6.84
CA ALA A 222 -18.48 -2.71 7.94
C ALA A 222 -18.03 -3.32 9.26
N VAL A 223 -17.71 -2.49 10.24
CA VAL A 223 -17.27 -2.90 11.57
C VAL A 223 -17.92 -2.01 12.62
N GLY A 224 -18.67 -2.61 13.56
CA GLY A 224 -19.31 -1.85 14.63
C GLY A 224 -20.31 -0.79 14.16
N GLY A 225 -20.95 -1.01 13.01
CA GLY A 225 -21.89 -0.05 12.40
C GLY A 225 -21.23 1.05 11.57
N LEU A 226 -19.90 1.11 11.52
CA LEU A 226 -19.13 2.06 10.71
C LEU A 226 -18.59 1.38 9.46
N THR A 227 -18.40 2.15 8.40
CA THR A 227 -17.81 1.68 7.13
C THR A 227 -16.37 2.14 7.00
N TYR A 228 -15.52 1.22 6.58
CA TYR A 228 -14.10 1.48 6.35
C TYR A 228 -13.70 1.09 4.94
N LYS A 229 -12.97 1.96 4.26
CA LYS A 229 -12.25 1.59 3.04
C LYS A 229 -11.05 0.73 3.40
N VAL A 230 -10.76 -0.26 2.58
CA VAL A 230 -9.59 -1.13 2.78
C VAL A 230 -8.56 -0.85 1.70
N MET A 231 -7.31 -0.64 2.13
CA MET A 231 -6.19 -0.35 1.24
C MET A 231 -4.88 -0.90 1.80
N LEU A 232 -3.80 -0.80 1.02
CA LEU A 232 -2.44 -0.99 1.53
C LEU A 232 -1.87 0.33 2.06
N ILE A 233 -0.98 0.23 3.04
CA ILE A 233 -0.25 1.38 3.56
C ILE A 233 0.65 1.97 2.46
N GLY A 234 0.78 3.30 2.43
CA GLY A 234 1.76 3.98 1.59
C GLY A 234 3.17 3.80 2.15
N GLY A 235 4.04 3.16 1.38
CA GLY A 235 5.41 2.87 1.81
C GLY A 235 6.47 3.73 1.12
N PHE A 236 6.10 4.51 0.10
CA PHE A 236 6.97 5.38 -0.69
C PHE A 236 6.32 6.74 -0.87
N GLU A 237 7.12 7.77 -1.15
CA GLU A 237 6.63 9.13 -1.36
C GLU A 237 5.80 9.25 -2.65
N ASN A 238 6.27 8.59 -3.70
CA ASN A 238 5.66 8.66 -5.04
C ASN A 238 5.04 7.33 -5.46
N ASP A 239 4.03 7.39 -6.34
CA ASP A 239 3.46 6.27 -7.05
C ASP A 239 3.26 6.66 -8.53
N PRO A 240 4.07 6.16 -9.45
CA PRO A 240 5.15 5.19 -9.27
C PRO A 240 6.37 5.76 -8.55
N PHE A 241 7.08 4.92 -7.77
CA PHE A 241 8.34 5.29 -7.12
C PHE A 241 9.56 4.95 -8.01
N SER A 242 10.61 5.78 -7.95
CA SER A 242 11.84 5.53 -8.68
C SER A 242 12.69 4.43 -8.02
N SER A 243 13.57 3.81 -8.79
CA SER A 243 14.53 2.83 -8.24
C SER A 243 15.74 3.49 -7.58
N GLY A 244 15.83 4.82 -7.62
CA GLY A 244 16.91 5.60 -7.02
C GLY A 244 16.83 5.67 -5.50
N ASP A 245 17.89 6.13 -4.86
CA ASP A 245 17.97 6.21 -3.40
C ASP A 245 17.01 7.26 -2.81
N ALA A 246 16.65 8.29 -3.58
CA ALA A 246 15.75 9.34 -3.13
C ALA A 246 14.35 8.83 -2.74
N ASP A 247 13.79 7.89 -3.52
CA ASP A 247 12.47 7.29 -3.18
C ASP A 247 12.57 6.21 -2.11
N ARG A 248 13.74 5.65 -1.89
CA ARG A 248 13.98 4.73 -0.77
C ARG A 248 13.95 5.45 0.56
N ASP A 249 14.30 6.71 0.58
CA ASP A 249 14.22 7.53 1.78
C ASP A 249 12.76 7.74 2.20
N ALA A 250 11.81 7.67 1.26
CA ALA A 250 10.37 7.62 1.51
C ALA A 250 9.86 8.65 2.52
N ILE A 251 10.57 9.78 2.64
CA ILE A 251 10.18 10.93 3.47
C ILE A 251 8.82 11.39 2.96
N GLY A 252 7.82 11.44 3.86
CA GLY A 252 6.45 11.80 3.47
C GLY A 252 5.58 10.61 3.06
N SER A 253 6.09 9.37 3.14
CA SER A 253 5.26 8.19 3.03
C SER A 253 4.48 7.95 4.33
N GLU A 254 3.28 7.37 4.21
CA GLU A 254 2.47 7.02 5.38
C GLU A 254 3.21 6.10 6.38
N TRP A 255 4.02 5.17 5.86
CA TRP A 255 4.85 4.31 6.70
C TRP A 255 5.87 5.09 7.53
N ASN A 256 6.58 6.02 6.91
CA ASN A 256 7.58 6.83 7.60
C ASN A 256 6.95 7.80 8.60
N ASP A 257 5.79 8.36 8.26
CA ASP A 257 5.12 9.35 9.10
C ASP A 257 4.38 8.70 10.28
N ILE A 258 4.00 7.41 10.18
CA ILE A 258 3.17 6.73 11.19
C ILE A 258 3.92 5.59 11.89
N ILE A 259 4.55 4.66 11.14
CA ILE A 259 5.13 3.45 11.73
C ILE A 259 6.49 3.74 12.37
N LEU A 260 7.34 4.50 11.68
CA LEU A 260 8.69 4.76 12.19
C LEU A 260 8.71 5.60 13.47
N PRO A 261 7.86 6.63 13.70
CA PRO A 261 7.80 7.34 14.97
C PRO A 261 7.43 6.48 16.18
N LEU A 262 6.76 5.34 15.96
CA LEU A 262 6.38 4.38 17.01
C LEU A 262 7.50 3.40 17.36
N HIS A 263 8.52 3.29 16.50
CA HIS A 263 9.61 2.32 16.66
C HIS A 263 10.64 2.80 17.72
N GLU A 264 11.22 1.85 18.46
CA GLU A 264 12.22 2.12 19.52
C GLU A 264 13.46 2.89 19.02
N LYS A 265 13.87 2.68 17.76
CA LYS A 265 15.02 3.35 17.14
C LYS A 265 14.73 4.79 16.72
N ALA A 266 13.45 5.21 16.66
CA ALA A 266 13.09 6.60 16.34
C ALA A 266 13.65 7.62 17.35
N LYS A 267 13.91 7.20 18.59
CA LYS A 267 14.60 8.01 19.61
C LYS A 267 16.07 8.30 19.29
N LEU A 268 16.67 7.51 18.38
CA LEU A 268 18.00 7.76 17.88
C LEU A 268 17.89 8.78 16.75
N GLN A 269 18.28 10.01 16.99
CA GLN A 269 18.31 11.04 15.95
C GLN A 269 19.09 10.50 14.73
N ASN A 270 18.53 10.65 13.54
CA ASN A 270 19.06 10.11 12.28
C ASN A 270 19.11 8.58 12.20
N TRP A 271 18.13 7.88 12.79
CA TRP A 271 18.00 6.44 12.59
C TRP A 271 17.82 6.12 11.11
N ASN A 272 18.79 5.41 10.57
CA ASN A 272 18.82 4.99 9.19
C ASN A 272 19.37 3.56 9.09
N TYR A 273 18.68 2.64 8.42
CA TYR A 273 19.16 1.28 8.27
C TYR A 273 18.69 0.66 6.95
N PRO A 274 19.56 0.05 6.21
CA PRO A 274 20.96 0.37 5.93
C PRO A 274 21.04 1.56 4.94
N ALA A 275 21.11 2.78 5.39
CA ALA A 275 21.05 4.02 4.60
C ALA A 275 19.67 4.33 3.97
N TYR A 276 18.57 3.95 4.65
CA TYR A 276 17.20 4.29 4.27
C TYR A 276 16.57 5.27 5.26
N ALA A 277 15.53 5.96 4.83
CA ALA A 277 14.95 7.04 5.62
C ALA A 277 14.45 6.58 6.99
N GLY A 278 14.91 7.25 7.98
CA GLY A 278 14.34 7.24 9.30
C GLY A 278 13.25 8.30 9.45
N THR A 279 12.94 8.58 10.69
CA THR A 279 12.10 9.70 11.11
C THR A 279 12.85 10.53 12.13
N THR A 280 12.56 11.84 12.18
CA THR A 280 13.05 12.73 13.23
C THR A 280 12.11 12.75 14.43
N GLU A 281 10.91 12.21 14.30
CA GLU A 281 9.91 12.15 15.34
C GLU A 281 9.98 10.84 16.12
N TYR A 282 9.66 10.92 17.41
CA TYR A 282 9.59 9.76 18.30
C TYR A 282 8.36 9.90 19.20
N TRP A 283 7.43 8.97 19.07
CA TRP A 283 6.14 8.99 19.79
C TRP A 283 6.08 8.08 21.01
N GLY A 284 7.15 7.43 21.37
CA GLY A 284 7.31 6.79 22.67
C GLY A 284 6.74 5.39 22.85
N LEU A 285 6.14 4.75 21.81
CA LEU A 285 5.57 3.40 21.96
C LEU A 285 6.64 2.31 22.04
N ASN A 286 7.87 2.59 21.58
CA ASN A 286 9.02 1.70 21.64
C ASN A 286 8.80 0.33 20.95
N LEU A 287 8.10 0.29 19.83
CA LEU A 287 7.94 -0.94 19.08
C LEU A 287 9.27 -1.38 18.49
N SER A 288 9.61 -2.64 18.68
CA SER A 288 10.77 -3.27 18.05
C SER A 288 10.42 -3.82 16.67
N ASP A 289 11.45 -4.19 15.89
CA ASP A 289 11.26 -4.95 14.66
C ASP A 289 10.54 -6.30 14.91
N PHE A 290 10.68 -6.87 16.11
CA PHE A 290 9.93 -8.07 16.51
C PHE A 290 8.44 -7.76 16.68
N ASP A 291 8.10 -6.67 17.36
CA ASP A 291 6.71 -6.26 17.57
C ASP A 291 6.00 -5.97 16.25
N LEU A 292 6.68 -5.27 15.36
CA LEU A 292 6.18 -4.94 14.01
C LEU A 292 6.31 -6.09 13.01
N ARG A 293 7.10 -7.10 13.32
CA ARG A 293 7.48 -8.20 12.41
C ARG A 293 8.09 -7.66 11.11
N THR A 294 9.13 -6.83 11.24
CA THR A 294 9.77 -6.09 10.13
C THR A 294 11.23 -6.46 9.90
N ASP A 295 11.63 -7.69 10.19
CA ASP A 295 12.97 -8.20 9.87
C ASP A 295 12.84 -9.67 9.45
N ASN A 296 13.51 -10.07 8.38
CA ASN A 296 13.44 -11.45 7.83
C ASN A 296 13.87 -12.51 8.83
N LYS A 297 14.68 -12.16 9.84
CA LYS A 297 15.05 -13.06 10.96
C LYS A 297 13.83 -13.53 11.78
N PHE A 298 12.71 -12.80 11.71
CA PHE A 298 11.47 -13.20 12.38
C PHE A 298 10.59 -14.09 11.50
N GLY A 299 11.04 -14.45 10.29
CA GLY A 299 10.41 -15.43 9.43
C GLY A 299 9.20 -14.91 8.66
N VAL A 300 8.15 -15.72 8.60
CA VAL A 300 6.97 -15.48 7.74
C VAL A 300 6.32 -14.12 7.96
N GLY A 301 5.88 -13.47 6.87
CA GLY A 301 5.16 -12.20 6.92
C GLY A 301 5.99 -10.96 7.22
N SER A 302 7.32 -11.07 7.27
CA SER A 302 8.20 -9.94 7.67
C SER A 302 8.32 -8.82 6.63
N TYR A 303 7.82 -9.00 5.41
CA TYR A 303 7.76 -7.96 4.38
C TYR A 303 6.32 -7.53 4.17
N THR A 304 6.01 -6.30 4.47
CA THR A 304 4.69 -5.72 4.26
C THR A 304 4.57 -5.16 2.85
N TRP A 305 3.64 -5.66 2.04
CA TRP A 305 3.28 -5.06 0.76
C TRP A 305 2.78 -3.63 0.96
N THR A 306 3.21 -2.72 0.07
CA THR A 306 2.72 -1.34 0.00
C THR A 306 1.97 -1.11 -1.32
N LYS A 307 1.26 0.00 -1.42
CA LYS A 307 0.39 0.26 -2.58
C LYS A 307 1.17 0.62 -3.84
N GLU A 308 2.35 1.22 -3.71
CA GLU A 308 3.08 1.87 -4.79
C GLU A 308 3.69 0.89 -5.78
N VAL A 309 3.73 1.33 -7.02
CA VAL A 309 4.34 0.66 -8.17
C VAL A 309 5.74 1.21 -8.37
N ARG A 310 6.70 0.33 -8.69
CA ARG A 310 8.00 0.80 -9.12
C ARG A 310 7.94 1.37 -10.54
N ASP A 311 8.57 2.52 -10.77
CA ASP A 311 8.74 3.10 -12.09
C ASP A 311 9.37 2.12 -13.10
N SER A 312 9.18 2.35 -14.36
CA SER A 312 9.70 1.54 -15.47
C SER A 312 9.31 0.06 -15.50
N THR A 313 8.58 -0.46 -14.51
CA THR A 313 8.19 -1.88 -14.46
C THR A 313 6.79 -2.08 -13.94
N THR A 314 5.91 -2.62 -14.77
CA THR A 314 4.49 -2.83 -14.45
C THR A 314 4.21 -3.91 -13.40
N TRP A 315 5.16 -4.77 -13.12
CA TRP A 315 5.00 -5.92 -12.21
C TRP A 315 5.77 -5.80 -10.89
N LYS A 316 6.48 -4.69 -10.64
CA LYS A 316 7.20 -4.51 -9.40
C LYS A 316 6.42 -3.61 -8.46
N ARG A 317 6.26 -4.07 -7.22
CA ARG A 317 5.52 -3.39 -6.15
C ARG A 317 6.41 -3.17 -4.96
N GLY A 318 6.16 -2.08 -4.25
CA GLY A 318 6.88 -1.74 -3.04
C GLY A 318 6.58 -2.68 -1.88
N TYR A 319 7.54 -2.82 -0.98
CA TYR A 319 7.34 -3.42 0.33
C TYR A 319 8.27 -2.81 1.37
N ARG A 320 7.91 -2.98 2.64
CA ARG A 320 8.67 -2.54 3.81
C ARG A 320 9.05 -3.73 4.68
N GLY A 321 10.16 -3.64 5.39
CA GLY A 321 10.47 -4.52 6.51
C GLY A 321 11.48 -5.64 6.30
N LEU A 322 12.23 -5.70 5.19
CA LEU A 322 13.18 -6.81 4.92
C LEU A 322 14.31 -6.92 5.95
N PHE A 323 14.90 -5.81 6.35
CA PHE A 323 15.99 -5.72 7.32
C PHE A 323 15.71 -4.71 8.42
N GLY A 324 14.45 -4.61 8.83
CA GLY A 324 13.96 -3.68 9.82
C GLY A 324 12.90 -2.72 9.26
N ALA A 325 12.20 -2.03 10.17
CA ALA A 325 11.06 -1.19 9.81
C ALA A 325 11.41 -0.05 8.84
N SER A 326 12.63 0.48 8.86
CA SER A 326 13.07 1.55 7.94
C SER A 326 13.38 1.06 6.53
N PHE A 327 13.52 -0.26 6.32
CA PHE A 327 13.93 -0.80 5.02
C PHE A 327 12.79 -0.76 4.01
N ALA A 328 13.06 -0.20 2.83
CA ALA A 328 12.15 -0.13 1.68
C ALA A 328 12.77 -0.82 0.46
N PHE A 329 11.97 -1.62 -0.24
CA PHE A 329 12.40 -2.31 -1.46
C PHE A 329 11.19 -2.67 -2.33
N TRP A 330 11.41 -3.46 -3.36
CA TRP A 330 10.37 -3.91 -4.30
C TRP A 330 10.47 -5.40 -4.60
N SER A 331 9.36 -5.96 -5.04
CA SER A 331 9.28 -7.33 -5.53
C SER A 331 8.25 -7.46 -6.64
N LEU A 332 8.26 -8.61 -7.30
CA LEU A 332 7.26 -8.95 -8.32
C LEU A 332 5.88 -9.11 -7.66
N SER A 333 4.85 -8.51 -8.26
CA SER A 333 3.49 -8.45 -7.71
C SER A 333 2.84 -9.82 -7.50
N PHE A 334 3.18 -10.77 -8.35
CA PHE A 334 2.66 -12.15 -8.39
C PHE A 334 3.51 -13.13 -7.57
N LEU A 335 4.67 -12.73 -7.07
CA LEU A 335 5.59 -13.66 -6.41
C LEU A 335 5.04 -14.09 -5.05
N VAL A 336 4.75 -15.39 -4.91
CA VAL A 336 4.43 -16.03 -3.64
C VAL A 336 5.70 -16.23 -2.83
N SER A 337 5.73 -15.73 -1.61
CA SER A 337 6.81 -15.97 -0.65
C SER A 337 6.26 -15.91 0.77
N SER A 338 6.70 -16.84 1.59
CA SER A 338 6.29 -16.86 3.01
C SER A 338 6.69 -15.59 3.77
N LEU A 339 7.71 -14.89 3.31
CA LEU A 339 8.17 -13.64 3.92
C LEU A 339 7.25 -12.44 3.62
N ARG A 340 6.40 -12.51 2.58
CA ARG A 340 5.52 -11.40 2.19
C ARG A 340 4.21 -11.45 2.94
N GLY A 341 3.90 -10.34 3.59
CA GLY A 341 2.74 -10.17 4.45
C GLY A 341 1.76 -9.14 3.94
N TRP A 342 0.50 -9.33 4.31
CA TRP A 342 -0.58 -8.39 4.14
C TRP A 342 -0.87 -7.67 5.46
N ARG A 343 -0.62 -6.37 5.45
CA ARG A 343 -0.94 -5.43 6.52
C ARG A 343 -1.86 -4.36 5.96
N PRO A 344 -3.18 -4.54 6.03
CA PRO A 344 -4.14 -3.58 5.50
C PRO A 344 -4.17 -2.29 6.31
N VAL A 345 -4.66 -1.25 5.65
CA VAL A 345 -5.13 -0.02 6.29
C VAL A 345 -6.64 0.03 6.14
N LEU A 346 -7.35 0.31 7.22
CA LEU A 346 -8.79 0.58 7.25
C LEU A 346 -8.97 2.08 7.49
N GLU A 347 -9.51 2.80 6.50
CA GLU A 347 -9.81 4.23 6.60
C GLU A 347 -11.30 4.43 6.84
N LEU A 348 -11.65 5.16 7.90
CA LEU A 348 -13.04 5.51 8.21
C LEU A 348 -13.63 6.40 7.10
N VAL A 349 -14.82 6.04 6.62
CA VAL A 349 -15.55 6.74 5.55
C VAL A 349 -16.40 7.86 6.11
#